data_ed1f186fc4bbe002ce628ab2e1a85bdd
#
_entry.id   ed1f186fc4bbe002ce628ab2e1a85bdd
#
_cell.length_a   1.000
_cell.length_b   1.000
_cell.length_c   1.000
_cell.angle_alpha   90.00
_cell.angle_beta   90.00
_cell.angle_gamma   90.00
#
_symmetry.space_group_name_H-M   'P 1'
#
loop_
_entity.id
_entity.type
_entity.pdbx_description
1 polymer ?
#
loop_
_entity_poly.entity_id
_entity_poly.type
_entity_poly.pdbx_seq_one_letter_code
_entity_poly.pdbx_strand_id
1 'polypeptide(L)'
;DRVFEFWDWVGGRYSLWSAIGLPIALEAGMDHFEEFLAGAREMDRHFASAPLERNMPMVMALLGVWYADFFRASSRAVLPYDERLRLLPFYLQQLEMESCGKGTTRDGTTVDYPTSPVVWGTAGTNGQHAYFQLLHQGTHLIPADFIAFCEPHHQLPAHHDILLANFFAQTEALMRGRTGEEAAAEMREQGLPDD
;
A
#
# COMPACT_ATOMS: atom_id res chain seq x y z
N ASP A 1 -38.64 9.78 12.03
CA ASP A 1 -37.46 9.03 11.55
C ASP A 1 -36.57 9.99 10.74
N ARG A 2 -35.26 9.95 11.00
CA ARG A 2 -34.26 10.73 10.24
C ARG A 2 -33.60 9.78 9.24
N VAL A 3 -33.84 10.02 7.94
CA VAL A 3 -33.25 9.26 6.84
C VAL A 3 -32.29 10.19 6.12
N PHE A 4 -31.06 9.74 5.93
CA PHE A 4 -30.02 10.44 5.19
C PHE A 4 -29.76 9.63 3.93
N GLU A 5 -30.21 10.14 2.80
CA GLU A 5 -30.10 9.47 1.51
C GLU A 5 -28.72 9.71 0.88
N PHE A 6 -28.30 8.79 0.06
CA PHE A 6 -27.16 8.95 -0.85
C PHE A 6 -27.51 8.33 -2.21
N TRP A 7 -26.79 8.73 -3.22
CA TRP A 7 -27.14 8.38 -4.60
C TRP A 7 -26.67 6.97 -4.98
N ASP A 8 -27.32 6.35 -5.96
CA ASP A 8 -27.06 5.01 -6.44
C ASP A 8 -25.68 4.85 -7.14
N TRP A 9 -25.06 5.95 -7.54
CA TRP A 9 -23.69 5.96 -8.06
C TRP A 9 -22.61 5.90 -6.98
N VAL A 10 -22.96 5.97 -5.71
CA VAL A 10 -22.03 5.85 -4.58
C VAL A 10 -21.78 4.38 -4.27
N GLY A 11 -20.62 3.86 -4.67
CA GLY A 11 -20.21 2.49 -4.34
C GLY A 11 -19.74 2.33 -2.90
N GLY A 12 -20.05 1.19 -2.27
CA GLY A 12 -19.80 0.94 -0.83
C GLY A 12 -18.38 1.18 -0.38
N ARG A 13 -17.38 0.73 -1.16
CA ARG A 13 -15.96 0.82 -0.78
C ARG A 13 -15.35 2.22 -0.86
N TYR A 14 -16.05 3.18 -1.45
CA TYR A 14 -15.69 4.60 -1.47
C TYR A 14 -16.87 5.50 -1.05
N SER A 15 -17.72 5.00 -0.18
CA SER A 15 -18.92 5.71 0.31
C SER A 15 -18.65 6.65 1.51
N LEU A 16 -17.45 6.63 2.09
CA LEU A 16 -17.11 7.43 3.27
C LEU A 16 -17.32 8.94 3.07
N TRP A 17 -17.24 9.39 1.82
CA TRP A 17 -17.46 10.79 1.41
C TRP A 17 -18.93 11.19 1.35
N SER A 18 -19.85 10.23 1.43
CA SER A 18 -21.31 10.43 1.38
C SER A 18 -21.92 10.44 2.79
N ALA A 19 -23.26 10.39 2.89
CA ALA A 19 -23.98 10.25 4.15
C ALA A 19 -23.59 9.00 4.97
N ILE A 20 -22.96 8.00 4.35
CA ILE A 20 -22.38 6.83 5.04
C ILE A 20 -21.25 7.24 5.99
N GLY A 21 -20.56 8.35 5.74
CA GLY A 21 -19.55 8.90 6.65
C GLY A 21 -20.08 9.61 7.89
N LEU A 22 -21.40 9.73 8.05
CA LEU A 22 -21.99 10.39 9.20
C LEU A 22 -21.51 9.84 10.57
N PRO A 23 -21.34 8.52 10.78
CA PRO A 23 -20.79 8.00 12.03
C PRO A 23 -19.38 8.52 12.33
N ILE A 24 -18.54 8.71 11.30
CA ILE A 24 -17.19 9.27 11.44
C ILE A 24 -17.28 10.74 11.87
N ALA A 25 -18.15 11.51 11.22
CA ALA A 25 -18.36 12.90 11.57
C ALA A 25 -18.92 13.09 12.99
N LEU A 26 -19.76 12.16 13.46
CA LEU A 26 -20.30 12.17 14.82
C LEU A 26 -19.24 11.80 15.87
N GLU A 27 -18.35 10.85 15.56
CA GLU A 27 -17.31 10.37 16.47
C GLU A 27 -16.11 11.35 16.54
N ALA A 28 -15.61 11.76 15.39
CA ALA A 28 -14.41 12.60 15.28
C ALA A 28 -14.70 14.11 15.39
N GLY A 29 -15.94 14.53 15.16
CA GLY A 29 -16.33 15.91 14.97
C GLY A 29 -16.27 16.34 13.50
N MET A 30 -17.09 17.36 13.17
CA MET A 30 -17.26 17.82 11.79
C MET A 30 -15.98 18.43 11.21
N ASP A 31 -15.21 19.15 12.01
CA ASP A 31 -13.97 19.78 11.60
C ASP A 31 -12.96 18.73 11.10
N HIS A 32 -12.76 17.65 11.85
CA HIS A 32 -11.87 16.55 11.44
C HIS A 32 -12.42 15.77 10.23
N PHE A 33 -13.73 15.66 10.11
CA PHE A 33 -14.34 15.05 8.94
C PHE A 33 -14.13 15.91 7.68
N GLU A 34 -14.19 17.24 7.79
CA GLU A 34 -13.88 18.16 6.69
C GLU A 34 -12.39 18.11 6.29
N GLU A 35 -11.48 18.00 7.26
CA GLU A 35 -10.05 17.76 7.00
C GLU A 35 -9.80 16.45 6.26
N PHE A 36 -10.51 15.39 6.65
CA PHE A 36 -10.46 14.10 5.96
C PHE A 36 -10.93 14.21 4.50
N LEU A 37 -12.05 14.91 4.24
CA LEU A 37 -12.53 15.19 2.89
C LEU A 37 -11.55 16.06 2.10
N ALA A 38 -10.88 17.00 2.77
CA ALA A 38 -9.88 17.87 2.14
C ALA A 38 -8.67 17.07 1.63
N GLY A 39 -8.21 16.07 2.39
CA GLY A 39 -7.15 15.16 1.96
C GLY A 39 -7.49 14.40 0.66
N ALA A 40 -8.72 13.87 0.58
CA ALA A 40 -9.21 13.23 -0.64
C ALA A 40 -9.27 14.20 -1.83
N ARG A 41 -9.74 15.42 -1.60
CA ARG A 41 -9.80 16.48 -2.62
C ARG A 41 -8.42 16.86 -3.15
N GLU A 42 -7.40 16.89 -2.30
CA GLU A 42 -6.02 17.16 -2.75
C GLU A 42 -5.53 16.07 -3.70
N MET A 43 -5.84 14.80 -3.44
CA MET A 43 -5.49 13.71 -4.35
C MET A 43 -6.29 13.79 -5.66
N ASP A 44 -7.58 14.17 -5.63
CA ASP A 44 -8.39 14.39 -6.83
C ASP A 44 -7.80 15.50 -7.71
N ARG A 45 -7.37 16.62 -7.10
CA ARG A 45 -6.71 17.72 -7.81
C ARG A 45 -5.39 17.26 -8.42
N HIS A 46 -4.57 16.55 -7.65
CA HIS A 46 -3.31 15.99 -8.12
C HIS A 46 -3.55 15.06 -9.32
N PHE A 47 -4.51 14.15 -9.23
CA PHE A 47 -4.86 13.22 -10.31
C PHE A 47 -5.32 13.97 -11.58
N ALA A 48 -6.14 15.01 -11.43
CA ALA A 48 -6.69 15.76 -12.56
C ALA A 48 -5.69 16.69 -13.23
N SER A 49 -4.65 17.16 -12.53
CA SER A 49 -3.79 18.25 -13.02
C SER A 49 -2.31 17.90 -13.16
N ALA A 50 -1.81 16.87 -12.48
CA ALA A 50 -0.41 16.49 -12.57
C ALA A 50 -0.08 15.88 -13.93
N PRO A 51 1.09 16.20 -14.54
CA PRO A 51 1.56 15.50 -15.73
C PRO A 51 1.80 14.02 -15.44
N LEU A 52 1.66 13.17 -16.46
CA LEU A 52 1.64 11.70 -16.31
C LEU A 52 2.80 11.16 -15.48
N GLU A 53 4.01 11.63 -15.75
CA GLU A 53 5.24 11.16 -15.08
C GLU A 53 5.35 11.58 -13.59
N ARG A 54 4.46 12.46 -13.15
CA ARG A 54 4.36 12.92 -11.76
C ARG A 54 3.01 12.62 -11.12
N ASN A 55 2.11 11.99 -11.88
CA ASN A 55 0.77 11.65 -11.43
C ASN A 55 0.84 10.36 -10.62
N MET A 56 0.86 10.47 -9.29
CA MET A 56 1.07 9.35 -8.39
C MET A 56 0.08 8.19 -8.63
N PRO A 57 -1.24 8.39 -8.69
CA PRO A 57 -2.18 7.29 -8.96
C PRO A 57 -1.93 6.62 -10.32
N MET A 58 -1.63 7.40 -11.36
CA MET A 58 -1.38 6.84 -12.69
C MET A 58 -0.07 6.06 -12.75
N VAL A 59 1.00 6.60 -12.14
CA VAL A 59 2.29 5.89 -12.06
C VAL A 59 2.16 4.59 -11.27
N MET A 60 1.45 4.60 -10.14
CA MET A 60 1.19 3.40 -9.34
C MET A 60 0.40 2.35 -10.14
N ALA A 61 -0.63 2.76 -10.88
CA ALA A 61 -1.41 1.87 -11.73
C ALA A 61 -0.56 1.23 -12.85
N LEU A 62 0.27 2.05 -13.53
CA LEU A 62 1.16 1.57 -14.58
C LEU A 62 2.22 0.60 -14.04
N LEU A 63 2.80 0.89 -12.87
CA LEU A 63 3.72 -0.03 -12.19
C LEU A 63 3.03 -1.33 -11.79
N GLY A 64 1.78 -1.27 -11.31
CA GLY A 64 0.98 -2.45 -10.98
C GLY A 64 0.79 -3.36 -12.18
N VAL A 65 0.38 -2.83 -13.33
CA VAL A 65 0.26 -3.57 -14.59
C VAL A 65 1.62 -4.12 -15.01
N TRP A 66 2.66 -3.32 -14.94
CA TRP A 66 4.00 -3.75 -15.33
C TRP A 66 4.51 -4.93 -14.50
N TYR A 67 4.37 -4.86 -13.18
CA TYR A 67 4.74 -5.98 -12.31
C TYR A 67 3.88 -7.23 -12.54
N ALA A 68 2.57 -7.07 -12.68
CA ALA A 68 1.68 -8.21 -12.86
C ALA A 68 1.87 -8.89 -14.24
N ASP A 69 1.85 -8.11 -15.31
CA ASP A 69 1.80 -8.67 -16.66
C ASP A 69 3.18 -9.04 -17.22
N PHE A 70 4.20 -8.22 -16.94
CA PHE A 70 5.53 -8.42 -17.51
C PHE A 70 6.46 -9.20 -16.58
N PHE A 71 6.39 -8.98 -15.27
CA PHE A 71 7.21 -9.69 -14.29
C PHE A 71 6.50 -10.86 -13.62
N ARG A 72 5.23 -11.05 -13.88
CA ARG A 72 4.41 -12.13 -13.32
C ARG A 72 4.35 -12.10 -11.78
N ALA A 73 4.43 -10.92 -11.20
CA ALA A 73 4.24 -10.74 -9.76
C ALA A 73 2.78 -11.04 -9.40
N SER A 74 2.57 -12.12 -8.68
CA SER A 74 1.22 -12.60 -8.31
C SER A 74 0.68 -11.91 -7.05
N SER A 75 1.51 -11.19 -6.31
CA SER A 75 1.09 -10.49 -5.09
C SER A 75 1.78 -9.14 -4.97
N ARG A 76 1.19 -8.26 -4.14
CA ARG A 76 1.73 -6.95 -3.76
C ARG A 76 1.57 -6.76 -2.26
N ALA A 77 2.66 -6.40 -1.59
CA ALA A 77 2.65 -6.08 -0.18
C ALA A 77 2.36 -4.59 0.04
N VAL A 78 1.50 -4.26 1.02
CA VAL A 78 1.23 -2.89 1.46
C VAL A 78 1.66 -2.79 2.92
N LEU A 79 2.67 -1.97 3.18
CA LEU A 79 3.42 -1.93 4.43
C LEU A 79 3.33 -0.53 5.07
N PRO A 80 2.22 -0.22 5.77
CA PRO A 80 2.09 1.05 6.48
C PRO A 80 2.96 1.05 7.74
N TYR A 81 3.84 2.02 7.85
CA TYR A 81 4.63 2.27 9.06
C TYR A 81 3.88 3.21 10.01
N ASP A 82 2.65 2.83 10.30
CA ASP A 82 1.78 3.45 11.30
C ASP A 82 0.69 2.45 11.73
N GLU A 83 0.55 2.24 13.03
CA GLU A 83 -0.41 1.28 13.59
C GLU A 83 -1.88 1.66 13.26
N ARG A 84 -2.18 2.95 13.07
CA ARG A 84 -3.53 3.42 12.71
C ARG A 84 -3.93 2.99 11.31
N LEU A 85 -2.96 2.69 10.44
CA LEU A 85 -3.17 2.15 9.10
C LEU A 85 -3.08 0.62 9.02
N ARG A 86 -3.04 -0.10 10.15
CA ARG A 86 -2.91 -1.58 10.15
C ARG A 86 -3.99 -2.29 9.36
N LEU A 87 -5.17 -1.69 9.23
CA LEU A 87 -6.29 -2.23 8.47
C LEU A 87 -6.32 -1.78 7.00
N LEU A 88 -5.42 -0.90 6.56
CA LEU A 88 -5.35 -0.44 5.18
C LEU A 88 -5.19 -1.59 4.17
N PRO A 89 -4.32 -2.59 4.38
CA PRO A 89 -4.22 -3.71 3.45
C PRO A 89 -5.55 -4.47 3.27
N PHE A 90 -6.31 -4.67 4.34
CA PHE A 90 -7.63 -5.32 4.28
C PHE A 90 -8.66 -4.49 3.50
N TYR A 91 -8.66 -3.17 3.68
CA TYR A 91 -9.51 -2.28 2.89
C TYR A 91 -9.17 -2.36 1.40
N LEU A 92 -7.87 -2.36 1.06
CA LEU A 92 -7.39 -2.46 -0.31
C LEU A 92 -7.71 -3.83 -0.95
N GLN A 93 -7.80 -4.90 -0.17
CA GLN A 93 -8.24 -6.21 -0.68
C GLN A 93 -9.61 -6.12 -1.33
N GLN A 94 -10.60 -5.56 -0.65
CA GLN A 94 -11.91 -5.38 -1.24
C GLN A 94 -11.89 -4.36 -2.39
N LEU A 95 -11.18 -3.25 -2.21
CA LEU A 95 -11.12 -2.18 -3.20
C LEU A 95 -10.52 -2.67 -4.53
N GLU A 96 -9.50 -3.51 -4.49
CA GLU A 96 -8.73 -3.95 -5.66
C GLU A 96 -9.06 -5.40 -6.07
N MET A 97 -8.90 -6.37 -5.17
CA MET A 97 -9.04 -7.78 -5.53
C MET A 97 -10.47 -8.15 -5.92
N GLU A 98 -11.48 -7.65 -5.20
CA GLU A 98 -12.88 -7.86 -5.55
C GLU A 98 -13.26 -7.08 -6.81
N SER A 99 -12.79 -5.85 -6.97
CA SER A 99 -13.13 -5.01 -8.11
C SER A 99 -12.46 -5.47 -9.41
N CYS A 100 -11.17 -5.77 -9.37
CA CYS A 100 -10.35 -6.06 -10.54
C CYS A 100 -10.07 -7.55 -10.74
N GLY A 101 -10.23 -8.40 -9.72
CA GLY A 101 -9.91 -9.82 -9.73
C GLY A 101 -10.92 -10.68 -10.52
N LYS A 102 -11.15 -10.33 -11.78
CA LYS A 102 -12.14 -10.96 -12.65
C LYS A 102 -11.47 -11.59 -13.88
N GLY A 103 -11.77 -12.86 -14.14
CA GLY A 103 -11.24 -13.62 -15.27
C GLY A 103 -12.04 -13.50 -16.57
N THR A 104 -13.06 -12.61 -16.63
CA THR A 104 -13.90 -12.41 -17.82
C THR A 104 -14.13 -10.93 -18.08
N THR A 105 -14.20 -10.57 -19.35
CA THR A 105 -14.58 -9.24 -19.85
C THR A 105 -16.10 -9.03 -19.72
N ARG A 106 -16.56 -7.81 -20.02
CA ARG A 106 -18.00 -7.48 -19.96
C ARG A 106 -18.86 -8.24 -20.99
N ASP A 107 -18.26 -8.67 -22.08
CA ASP A 107 -18.90 -9.48 -23.12
C ASP A 107 -18.77 -10.99 -22.89
N GLY A 108 -18.24 -11.42 -21.74
CA GLY A 108 -18.12 -12.81 -21.34
C GLY A 108 -16.88 -13.54 -21.90
N THR A 109 -15.96 -12.85 -22.56
CA THR A 109 -14.71 -13.44 -23.04
C THR A 109 -13.74 -13.67 -21.88
N THR A 110 -13.08 -14.83 -21.84
CA THR A 110 -12.04 -15.10 -20.85
C THR A 110 -10.81 -14.23 -21.12
N VAL A 111 -10.27 -13.61 -20.07
CA VAL A 111 -8.99 -12.88 -20.15
C VAL A 111 -7.81 -13.84 -20.01
N ASP A 112 -6.71 -13.54 -20.71
CA ASP A 112 -5.49 -14.36 -20.75
C ASP A 112 -4.27 -13.68 -20.07
N TYR A 113 -4.55 -12.62 -19.31
CA TYR A 113 -3.57 -11.85 -18.56
C TYR A 113 -3.99 -11.71 -17.08
N PRO A 114 -3.05 -11.41 -16.15
CA PRO A 114 -3.37 -11.13 -14.76
C PRO A 114 -4.23 -9.87 -14.62
N THR A 115 -5.27 -9.92 -13.78
CA THR A 115 -6.20 -8.79 -13.58
C THR A 115 -6.07 -8.10 -12.24
N SER A 116 -5.56 -8.77 -11.23
CA SER A 116 -5.28 -8.21 -9.91
C SER A 116 -4.27 -9.09 -9.18
N PRO A 117 -3.24 -8.50 -8.57
CA PRO A 117 -2.38 -9.25 -7.65
C PRO A 117 -3.13 -9.53 -6.33
N VAL A 118 -2.64 -10.51 -5.58
CA VAL A 118 -3.06 -10.70 -4.18
C VAL A 118 -2.49 -9.57 -3.34
N VAL A 119 -3.35 -8.72 -2.78
CA VAL A 119 -2.95 -7.62 -1.89
C VAL A 119 -2.89 -8.13 -0.45
N TRP A 120 -1.78 -7.89 0.23
CA TRP A 120 -1.56 -8.30 1.61
C TRP A 120 -0.58 -7.35 2.30
N GLY A 121 -0.45 -7.47 3.61
CA GLY A 121 0.49 -6.68 4.38
C GLY A 121 0.00 -6.44 5.79
N THR A 122 0.82 -5.77 6.57
CA THR A 122 0.54 -5.34 7.95
C THR A 122 1.41 -4.14 8.32
N ALA A 123 1.22 -3.60 9.52
CA ALA A 123 2.05 -2.51 10.03
C ALA A 123 3.54 -2.87 9.97
N GLY A 124 4.35 -1.91 9.50
CA GLY A 124 5.73 -2.10 9.06
C GLY A 124 6.65 -2.82 10.04
N THR A 125 6.80 -2.34 11.29
CA THR A 125 7.71 -2.97 12.27
C THR A 125 7.27 -4.38 12.66
N ASN A 126 5.96 -4.64 12.79
CA ASN A 126 5.45 -5.98 13.06
C ASN A 126 5.70 -6.91 11.87
N GLY A 127 5.52 -6.43 10.64
CA GLY A 127 5.78 -7.17 9.41
C GLY A 127 7.22 -7.63 9.30
N GLN A 128 8.20 -6.86 9.79
CA GLN A 128 9.62 -7.23 9.77
C GLN A 128 9.88 -8.57 10.44
N HIS A 129 9.18 -8.88 11.52
CA HIS A 129 9.31 -10.14 12.23
C HIS A 129 8.44 -11.27 11.67
N ALA A 130 7.56 -10.99 10.72
CA ALA A 130 6.62 -11.98 10.19
C ALA A 130 7.02 -12.53 8.81
N TYR A 131 7.38 -11.65 7.86
CA TYR A 131 7.58 -12.07 6.47
C TYR A 131 8.67 -11.29 5.70
N PHE A 132 9.41 -10.39 6.33
CA PHE A 132 10.47 -9.65 5.63
C PHE A 132 11.61 -10.56 5.15
N GLN A 133 11.83 -11.71 5.82
CA GLN A 133 12.73 -12.73 5.31
C GLN A 133 12.36 -13.14 3.88
N LEU A 134 11.07 -13.34 3.59
CA LEU A 134 10.58 -13.66 2.25
C LEU A 134 10.82 -12.51 1.27
N LEU A 135 10.62 -11.25 1.69
CA LEU A 135 10.84 -10.09 0.84
C LEU A 135 12.31 -9.92 0.44
N HIS A 136 13.24 -10.17 1.39
CA HIS A 136 14.68 -9.96 1.16
C HIS A 136 15.38 -11.15 0.51
N GLN A 137 15.01 -12.38 0.87
CA GLN A 137 15.74 -13.59 0.48
C GLN A 137 14.86 -14.67 -0.17
N GLY A 138 13.57 -14.38 -0.36
CA GLY A 138 12.66 -15.31 -1.01
C GLY A 138 12.86 -15.38 -2.53
N THR A 139 12.22 -16.38 -3.14
CA THR A 139 12.30 -16.63 -4.59
C THR A 139 11.18 -15.94 -5.39
N HIS A 140 10.25 -15.27 -4.72
CA HIS A 140 9.13 -14.56 -5.35
C HIS A 140 9.44 -13.08 -5.50
N LEU A 141 9.17 -12.53 -6.66
CA LEU A 141 9.13 -11.08 -6.85
C LEU A 141 7.85 -10.54 -6.22
N ILE A 142 7.99 -9.74 -5.18
CA ILE A 142 6.89 -9.12 -4.45
C ILE A 142 7.08 -7.61 -4.46
N PRO A 143 6.39 -6.87 -5.33
CA PRO A 143 6.33 -5.42 -5.24
C PRO A 143 5.77 -5.00 -3.87
N ALA A 144 6.36 -3.97 -3.27
CA ALA A 144 5.97 -3.52 -1.93
C ALA A 144 5.79 -2.01 -1.89
N ASP A 145 4.63 -1.58 -1.40
CA ASP A 145 4.30 -0.18 -1.13
C ASP A 145 4.58 0.13 0.34
N PHE A 146 5.57 0.94 0.60
CA PHE A 146 5.89 1.43 1.94
C PHE A 146 5.23 2.78 2.17
N ILE A 147 4.47 2.91 3.26
CA ILE A 147 3.71 4.12 3.58
C ILE A 147 4.10 4.62 4.97
N ALA A 148 4.50 5.88 5.08
CA ALA A 148 4.78 6.52 6.36
C ALA A 148 4.28 7.96 6.37
N PHE A 149 3.95 8.47 7.55
CA PHE A 149 3.62 9.88 7.74
C PHE A 149 4.89 10.70 7.93
N CYS A 150 4.92 11.91 7.39
CA CYS A 150 6.02 12.84 7.61
C CYS A 150 6.08 13.34 9.06
N GLU A 151 4.92 13.50 9.69
CA GLU A 151 4.78 14.03 11.05
C GLU A 151 4.07 13.04 11.97
N PRO A 152 4.51 12.88 13.22
CA PRO A 152 3.84 12.03 14.20
C PRO A 152 2.57 12.71 14.74
N HIS A 153 1.56 11.92 15.08
CA HIS A 153 0.39 12.39 15.82
C HIS A 153 0.51 12.19 17.34
N HIS A 154 1.73 12.01 17.86
CA HIS A 154 2.00 11.83 19.28
C HIS A 154 3.20 12.71 19.69
N GLN A 155 3.35 12.94 20.99
CA GLN A 155 4.42 13.75 21.55
C GLN A 155 5.69 12.93 21.91
N LEU A 156 6.02 11.93 21.09
CA LEU A 156 7.19 11.07 21.27
C LEU A 156 8.06 11.12 19.99
N PRO A 157 8.76 12.25 19.73
CA PRO A 157 9.48 12.45 18.46
C PRO A 157 10.54 11.38 18.23
N ALA A 158 11.29 10.97 19.25
CA ALA A 158 12.31 9.93 19.12
C ALA A 158 11.74 8.58 18.62
N HIS A 159 10.51 8.23 18.97
CA HIS A 159 9.85 7.03 18.46
C HIS A 159 9.55 7.15 16.97
N HIS A 160 9.14 8.32 16.51
CA HIS A 160 8.88 8.57 15.10
C HIS A 160 10.17 8.52 14.27
N ASP A 161 11.25 9.12 14.75
CA ASP A 161 12.55 9.10 14.08
C ASP A 161 13.08 7.67 13.93
N ILE A 162 12.96 6.83 14.98
CA ILE A 162 13.31 5.41 14.93
C ILE A 162 12.43 4.66 13.93
N LEU A 163 11.13 4.93 13.91
CA LEU A 163 10.19 4.33 12.95
C LEU A 163 10.57 4.66 11.51
N LEU A 164 10.84 5.94 11.22
CA LEU A 164 11.27 6.38 9.90
C LEU A 164 12.65 5.83 9.52
N ALA A 165 13.58 5.71 10.47
CA ALA A 165 14.87 5.07 10.22
C ALA A 165 14.69 3.61 9.78
N ASN A 166 13.80 2.85 10.42
CA ASN A 166 13.45 1.50 10.00
C ASN A 166 12.79 1.48 8.61
N PHE A 167 11.85 2.39 8.37
CA PHE A 167 11.20 2.55 7.06
C PHE A 167 12.23 2.75 5.93
N PHE A 168 13.14 3.70 6.09
CA PHE A 168 14.16 3.98 5.07
C PHE A 168 15.19 2.86 4.95
N ALA A 169 15.62 2.24 6.05
CA ALA A 169 16.56 1.13 6.01
C ALA A 169 16.00 -0.07 5.24
N GLN A 170 14.72 -0.41 5.43
CA GLN A 170 14.08 -1.52 4.73
C GLN A 170 13.91 -1.24 3.24
N THR A 171 13.47 -0.04 2.87
CA THR A 171 13.32 0.35 1.47
C THR A 171 14.69 0.41 0.76
N GLU A 172 15.72 0.95 1.42
CA GLU A 172 17.08 0.97 0.87
C GLU A 172 17.65 -0.44 0.67
N ALA A 173 17.48 -1.32 1.66
CA ALA A 173 17.95 -2.70 1.56
C ALA A 173 17.29 -3.46 0.41
N LEU A 174 15.97 -3.31 0.21
CA LEU A 174 15.25 -3.92 -0.91
C LEU A 174 15.67 -3.33 -2.28
N MET A 175 15.94 -2.03 -2.33
CA MET A 175 16.36 -1.35 -3.57
C MET A 175 17.77 -1.73 -3.99
N ARG A 176 18.72 -1.81 -3.05
CA ARG A 176 20.12 -2.11 -3.32
C ARG A 176 20.36 -3.60 -3.52
N GLY A 177 19.74 -4.44 -2.70
CA GLY A 177 20.05 -5.85 -2.61
C GLY A 177 21.48 -6.09 -2.12
N ARG A 178 21.98 -7.30 -2.31
CA ARG A 178 23.38 -7.70 -2.13
C ARG A 178 23.83 -8.58 -3.28
N THR A 179 25.04 -8.37 -3.75
CA THR A 179 25.66 -9.29 -4.70
C THR A 179 26.15 -10.55 -3.99
N GLY A 180 26.34 -11.64 -4.74
CA GLY A 180 26.93 -12.87 -4.20
C GLY A 180 28.34 -12.65 -3.63
N GLU A 181 29.13 -11.75 -4.24
CA GLU A 181 30.48 -11.40 -3.75
C GLU A 181 30.44 -10.67 -2.42
N GLU A 182 29.52 -9.71 -2.24
CA GLU A 182 29.32 -9.00 -0.97
C GLU A 182 28.85 -9.94 0.13
N ALA A 183 27.93 -10.85 -0.19
CA ALA A 183 27.44 -11.84 0.76
C ALA A 183 28.56 -12.81 1.18
N ALA A 184 29.34 -13.32 0.24
CA ALA A 184 30.48 -14.21 0.54
C ALA A 184 31.59 -13.50 1.32
N ALA A 185 31.84 -12.21 1.08
CA ALA A 185 32.82 -11.43 1.85
C ALA A 185 32.36 -11.29 3.31
N GLU A 186 31.09 -10.99 3.54
CA GLU A 186 30.53 -10.86 4.89
C GLU A 186 30.54 -12.20 5.63
N MET A 187 30.22 -13.31 4.95
CA MET A 187 30.30 -14.65 5.54
C MET A 187 31.73 -14.99 5.99
N ARG A 188 32.75 -14.68 5.16
CA ARG A 188 34.15 -14.86 5.53
C ARG A 188 34.57 -14.02 6.75
N GLU A 189 34.14 -12.77 6.84
CA GLU A 189 34.38 -11.92 7.99
C GLU A 189 33.76 -12.47 9.28
N GLN A 190 32.61 -13.17 9.16
CA GLN A 190 31.93 -13.84 10.27
C GLN A 190 32.48 -15.25 10.56
N GLY A 191 33.46 -15.73 9.78
CA GLY A 191 34.03 -17.07 9.92
C GLY A 191 33.08 -18.19 9.49
N LEU A 192 32.10 -17.88 8.65
CA LEU A 192 31.18 -18.86 8.07
C LEU A 192 31.74 -19.43 6.77
N PRO A 193 31.38 -20.68 6.38
CA PRO A 193 31.80 -21.26 5.10
C PRO A 193 31.20 -20.51 3.90
N ASP A 194 31.88 -20.55 2.78
CA ASP A 194 31.51 -19.88 1.53
C ASP A 194 30.41 -20.62 0.71
N ASP A 195 29.79 -21.68 1.28
CA ASP A 195 28.85 -22.59 0.58
C ASP A 195 27.43 -22.05 0.47
#